data_a17e477ddce9728945d79390516e35bf
#
_entry.id   a17e477ddce9728945d79390516e35bf
#
_cell.length_a   1.000
_cell.length_b   1.000
_cell.length_c   1.000
_cell.angle_alpha   90.00
_cell.angle_beta   90.00
_cell.angle_gamma   90.00
#
_symmetry.space_group_name_H-M   'P 1'
#
loop_
_entity.id
_entity.type
_entity.pdbx_description
1 polymer ?
#
loop_
_entity_poly.entity_id
_entity_poly.type
_entity_poly.pdbx_seq_one_letter_code
_entity_poly.pdbx_strand_id
1 'polypeptide(L)'
;MDGDDLVGDDQAGGDLAGGGSAGGDLAGAERRVWAAMPPGSRSALSGLSSADLRSLLLSVARDRAATGRPSEVLRRWREDRFVRPARADPRVLARVEARMWQLLPADVAGVELSPVVPVGTCSAVAPVSQNRIVTTMRASEVLSDPTNALAIEAALRRRRQSEVHLAAAHRVLRAQDFGGDASAHFRLFALVSSARDTGSGDTQARLLVRHLTYWRTVLAELAPAAAPQLHVTAFDDEAVRERLADTVRPALDGGAVPLVDEPGRTRSRGYYTGCALRITVLGGDLEIGDGGLTDWTARLSGDAKERCLVSCLATERLVDHVAR
;
A
#
# COMPACT_ATOMS: atom_id res chain seq x y z
N MET A 1 36.80 -15.67 20.92
CA MET A 1 37.30 -15.11 19.68
C MET A 1 36.18 -15.27 18.69
N ASP A 2 35.46 -14.25 18.71
CA ASP A 2 34.85 -13.43 17.67
C ASP A 2 33.85 -14.15 16.78
N GLY A 3 32.62 -14.02 17.12
CA GLY A 3 31.45 -14.24 16.29
C GLY A 3 30.60 -12.98 16.39
N ASP A 4 30.81 -12.06 15.47
CA ASP A 4 30.08 -10.82 15.37
C ASP A 4 29.18 -10.81 14.15
N ASP A 5 27.98 -10.27 14.37
CA ASP A 5 27.13 -9.57 13.42
C ASP A 5 26.59 -10.27 12.16
N LEU A 6 25.39 -10.80 12.28
CA LEU A 6 24.41 -10.78 11.20
C LEU A 6 23.03 -10.37 11.77
N VAL A 7 22.89 -9.14 12.22
CA VAL A 7 21.59 -8.48 12.33
C VAL A 7 21.33 -7.80 10.99
N GLY A 8 20.74 -8.53 10.08
CA GLY A 8 20.18 -7.98 8.86
C GLY A 8 18.95 -7.16 9.19
N ASP A 9 19.04 -5.86 9.02
CA ASP A 9 17.98 -4.86 9.15
C ASP A 9 16.90 -5.10 8.06
N ASP A 10 15.93 -5.96 8.35
CA ASP A 10 14.83 -6.31 7.43
C ASP A 10 13.74 -5.20 7.47
N GLN A 11 14.10 -4.02 6.98
CA GLN A 11 13.22 -2.84 6.86
C GLN A 11 12.40 -2.87 5.57
N ALA A 12 11.52 -3.80 5.40
CA ALA A 12 10.67 -3.88 4.21
C ALA A 12 9.15 -3.82 4.47
N GLY A 13 8.74 -3.09 5.49
CA GLY A 13 7.33 -2.80 5.76
C GLY A 13 7.09 -1.30 5.92
N GLY A 14 6.30 -0.71 5.03
CA GLY A 14 5.70 0.61 5.25
C GLY A 14 6.52 1.86 4.91
N ASP A 15 7.55 1.82 4.07
CA ASP A 15 8.27 3.02 3.65
C ASP A 15 7.62 3.76 2.47
N LEU A 16 6.40 4.26 2.67
CA LEU A 16 5.79 5.23 1.74
C LEU A 16 6.25 6.67 2.03
N ALA A 17 6.82 6.93 3.22
CA ALA A 17 7.21 8.28 3.66
C ALA A 17 8.73 8.52 3.80
N GLY A 18 9.58 7.50 3.59
CA GLY A 18 11.04 7.62 3.71
C GLY A 18 11.71 8.29 2.51
N GLY A 19 12.17 9.52 2.66
CA GLY A 19 13.03 10.20 1.70
C GLY A 19 14.47 9.65 1.76
N GLY A 20 14.80 8.62 0.98
CA GLY A 20 16.15 8.05 0.86
C GLY A 20 16.63 8.02 -0.59
N SER A 21 17.81 8.51 -0.81
CA SER A 21 18.78 8.54 -1.94
C SER A 21 18.41 8.20 -3.41
N ALA A 22 17.34 7.50 -3.71
CA ALA A 22 16.95 7.19 -5.09
C ALA A 22 16.57 8.43 -5.94
N GLY A 23 16.20 9.55 -5.31
CA GLY A 23 15.86 10.80 -6.02
C GLY A 23 17.05 11.52 -6.62
N GLY A 24 18.25 11.37 -6.05
CA GLY A 24 19.46 12.05 -6.53
C GLY A 24 19.97 11.52 -7.86
N ASP A 25 19.92 10.22 -8.09
CA ASP A 25 20.38 9.60 -9.32
C ASP A 25 19.39 9.81 -10.48
N LEU A 26 18.11 9.75 -10.23
CA LEU A 26 17.08 10.04 -11.24
C LEU A 26 17.14 11.49 -11.75
N ALA A 27 17.31 12.47 -10.86
CA ALA A 27 17.45 13.86 -11.23
C ALA A 27 18.76 14.12 -12.03
N GLY A 28 19.83 13.38 -11.72
CA GLY A 28 21.07 13.40 -12.48
C GLY A 28 20.91 12.81 -13.87
N ALA A 29 20.24 11.66 -13.98
CA ALA A 29 19.93 11.03 -15.26
C ALA A 29 19.03 11.92 -16.13
N GLU A 30 17.98 12.49 -15.56
CA GLU A 30 17.10 13.42 -16.25
C GLU A 30 17.87 14.63 -16.82
N ARG A 31 18.69 15.28 -16.02
CA ARG A 31 19.54 16.39 -16.49
C ARG A 31 20.44 16.01 -17.65
N ARG A 32 21.12 14.84 -17.58
CA ARG A 32 21.97 14.35 -18.68
C ARG A 32 21.18 14.12 -19.97
N VAL A 33 19.99 13.53 -19.86
CA VAL A 33 19.13 13.29 -21.04
C VAL A 33 18.69 14.59 -21.67
N TRP A 34 18.17 15.55 -20.89
CA TRP A 34 17.75 16.84 -21.44
C TRP A 34 18.90 17.64 -22.03
N ALA A 35 20.12 17.56 -21.47
CA ALA A 35 21.30 18.19 -22.01
C ALA A 35 21.74 17.58 -23.38
N ALA A 36 21.45 16.29 -23.60
CA ALA A 36 21.74 15.60 -24.86
C ALA A 36 20.66 15.78 -25.94
N MET A 37 19.50 16.33 -25.58
CA MET A 37 18.39 16.58 -26.50
C MET A 37 18.51 17.97 -27.14
N PRO A 38 17.96 18.18 -28.36
CA PRO A 38 17.89 19.50 -28.97
C PRO A 38 17.22 20.54 -28.03
N PRO A 39 17.66 21.82 -28.06
CA PRO A 39 17.02 22.88 -27.29
C PRO A 39 15.51 22.94 -27.55
N GLY A 40 14.71 23.13 -26.49
CA GLY A 40 13.25 23.20 -26.60
C GLY A 40 12.52 21.85 -26.55
N SER A 41 13.24 20.70 -26.60
CA SER A 41 12.63 19.36 -26.58
C SER A 41 11.74 19.15 -25.35
N ARG A 42 12.17 19.58 -24.16
CA ARG A 42 11.37 19.45 -22.93
C ARG A 42 10.04 20.20 -23.05
N SER A 43 10.08 21.45 -23.49
CA SER A 43 8.88 22.27 -23.66
C SER A 43 7.95 21.70 -24.73
N ALA A 44 8.52 21.25 -25.85
CA ALA A 44 7.73 20.62 -26.92
C ALA A 44 7.01 19.36 -26.46
N LEU A 45 7.70 18.44 -25.73
CA LEU A 45 7.09 17.23 -25.22
C LEU A 45 6.05 17.51 -24.12
N SER A 46 6.32 18.47 -23.23
CA SER A 46 5.37 18.86 -22.18
C SER A 46 4.14 19.58 -22.72
N GLY A 47 4.24 20.23 -23.88
CA GLY A 47 3.15 20.92 -24.54
C GLY A 47 2.26 20.02 -25.41
N LEU A 48 2.63 18.75 -25.61
CA LEU A 48 1.79 17.83 -26.35
C LEU A 48 0.49 17.51 -25.60
N SER A 49 -0.57 17.26 -26.36
CA SER A 49 -1.77 16.66 -25.76
C SER A 49 -1.43 15.28 -25.19
N SER A 50 -2.19 14.81 -24.18
CA SER A 50 -2.01 13.47 -23.63
C SER A 50 -2.12 12.36 -24.70
N ALA A 51 -2.92 12.57 -25.74
CA ALA A 51 -3.08 11.63 -26.86
C ALA A 51 -1.84 11.60 -27.74
N ASP A 52 -1.28 12.77 -28.08
CA ASP A 52 -0.11 12.88 -28.95
C ASP A 52 1.15 12.39 -28.25
N LEU A 53 1.34 12.76 -26.98
CA LEU A 53 2.45 12.25 -26.17
C LEU A 53 2.40 10.72 -26.08
N ARG A 54 1.22 10.15 -25.80
CA ARG A 54 1.03 8.69 -25.79
C ARG A 54 1.40 8.05 -27.12
N SER A 55 0.95 8.64 -28.24
CA SER A 55 1.23 8.13 -29.59
C SER A 55 2.72 8.13 -29.88
N LEU A 56 3.43 9.19 -29.52
CA LEU A 56 4.87 9.31 -29.65
C LEU A 56 5.60 8.25 -28.81
N LEU A 57 5.26 8.12 -27.52
CA LEU A 57 5.88 7.16 -26.62
C LEU A 57 5.64 5.71 -27.06
N LEU A 58 4.45 5.38 -27.57
CA LEU A 58 4.14 4.06 -28.12
C LEU A 58 4.93 3.77 -29.40
N SER A 59 5.17 4.76 -30.27
CA SER A 59 6.03 4.60 -31.43
C SER A 59 7.47 4.26 -31.01
N VAL A 60 8.05 5.04 -30.11
CA VAL A 60 9.41 4.79 -29.58
C VAL A 60 9.51 3.41 -28.92
N ALA A 61 8.51 3.02 -28.13
CA ALA A 61 8.48 1.72 -27.46
C ALA A 61 8.43 0.56 -28.47
N ARG A 62 7.62 0.70 -29.54
CA ARG A 62 7.52 -0.29 -30.62
C ARG A 62 8.85 -0.46 -31.34
N ASP A 63 9.50 0.65 -31.72
CA ASP A 63 10.79 0.61 -32.42
C ASP A 63 11.87 -0.06 -31.56
N ARG A 64 11.92 0.23 -30.27
CA ARG A 64 12.81 -0.45 -29.32
C ARG A 64 12.49 -1.95 -29.18
N ALA A 65 11.23 -2.31 -29.11
CA ALA A 65 10.81 -3.72 -28.99
C ALA A 65 11.18 -4.54 -30.25
N ALA A 66 11.06 -3.93 -31.43
CA ALA A 66 11.39 -4.59 -32.69
C ALA A 66 12.87 -4.98 -32.82
N THR A 67 13.76 -4.33 -32.08
CA THR A 67 15.20 -4.65 -32.06
C THR A 67 15.59 -5.62 -30.93
N GLY A 68 14.63 -6.02 -30.09
CA GLY A 68 14.85 -6.90 -28.94
C GLY A 68 15.29 -8.31 -29.35
N ARG A 69 16.35 -8.82 -28.69
CA ARG A 69 16.84 -10.19 -28.89
C ARG A 69 16.30 -11.12 -27.82
N PRO A 70 15.89 -12.37 -28.13
CA PRO A 70 15.41 -13.32 -27.12
C PRO A 70 16.40 -13.56 -25.96
N SER A 71 17.70 -13.58 -26.25
CA SER A 71 18.75 -13.71 -25.23
C SER A 71 18.76 -12.53 -24.25
N GLU A 72 18.53 -11.31 -24.74
CA GLU A 72 18.45 -10.11 -23.92
C GLU A 72 17.17 -10.13 -23.04
N VAL A 73 16.04 -10.58 -23.60
CA VAL A 73 14.81 -10.78 -22.82
C VAL A 73 15.03 -11.79 -21.69
N LEU A 74 15.71 -12.92 -21.97
CA LEU A 74 16.04 -13.92 -20.97
C LEU A 74 16.97 -13.37 -19.88
N ARG A 75 17.98 -12.59 -20.28
CA ARG A 75 18.88 -11.94 -19.32
C ARG A 75 18.11 -11.00 -18.40
N ARG A 76 17.29 -10.13 -18.94
CA ARG A 76 16.47 -9.17 -18.18
C ARG A 76 15.48 -9.88 -17.28
N TRP A 77 14.86 -10.97 -17.71
CA TRP A 77 13.98 -11.79 -16.86
C TRP A 77 14.66 -12.27 -15.57
N ARG A 78 15.96 -12.57 -15.63
CA ARG A 78 16.72 -13.02 -14.46
C ARG A 78 17.17 -11.88 -13.56
N GLU A 79 17.51 -10.74 -14.13
CA GLU A 79 18.19 -9.65 -13.45
C GLU A 79 17.23 -8.54 -12.97
N ASP A 80 16.14 -8.33 -13.70
CA ASP A 80 15.23 -7.22 -13.43
C ASP A 80 14.26 -7.57 -12.29
N ARG A 81 14.40 -6.87 -11.16
CA ARG A 81 13.56 -7.06 -9.97
C ARG A 81 12.07 -6.83 -10.20
N PHE A 82 11.71 -6.10 -11.27
CA PHE A 82 10.31 -5.83 -11.60
C PHE A 82 9.59 -7.01 -12.24
N VAL A 83 10.33 -7.91 -12.88
CA VAL A 83 9.73 -9.02 -13.66
C VAL A 83 10.07 -10.41 -13.10
N ARG A 84 11.02 -10.50 -12.20
CA ARG A 84 11.44 -11.74 -11.57
C ARG A 84 10.26 -12.36 -10.78
N PRO A 85 9.95 -13.67 -10.95
CA PRO A 85 8.86 -14.31 -10.22
C PRO A 85 8.98 -14.17 -8.68
N ALA A 86 7.85 -14.07 -8.00
CA ALA A 86 7.80 -14.11 -6.53
C ALA A 86 8.21 -15.48 -6.01
N ARG A 87 8.72 -15.53 -4.77
CA ARG A 87 9.19 -16.78 -4.12
C ARG A 87 8.08 -17.56 -3.44
N ALA A 88 6.95 -16.91 -3.11
CA ALA A 88 5.84 -17.55 -2.41
C ALA A 88 5.21 -18.69 -3.22
N ASP A 89 4.90 -19.82 -2.57
CA ASP A 89 4.13 -20.90 -3.21
C ASP A 89 2.70 -20.41 -3.47
N PRO A 90 2.26 -20.35 -4.74
CA PRO A 90 0.95 -19.83 -5.09
C PRO A 90 -0.20 -20.66 -4.50
N ARG A 91 0.00 -21.94 -4.21
CA ARG A 91 -1.03 -22.81 -3.59
C ARG A 91 -1.24 -22.47 -2.12
N VAL A 92 -0.17 -22.14 -1.40
CA VAL A 92 -0.25 -21.68 0.01
C VAL A 92 -0.89 -20.31 0.04
N LEU A 93 -0.43 -19.39 -0.81
CA LEU A 93 -0.97 -18.03 -0.93
C LEU A 93 -2.48 -18.06 -1.23
N ALA A 94 -2.92 -18.90 -2.18
CA ALA A 94 -4.34 -19.02 -2.54
C ALA A 94 -5.19 -19.52 -1.35
N ARG A 95 -4.70 -20.50 -0.56
CA ARG A 95 -5.41 -20.98 0.64
C ARG A 95 -5.52 -19.89 1.71
N VAL A 96 -4.43 -19.17 1.97
CA VAL A 96 -4.41 -18.06 2.94
C VAL A 96 -5.40 -16.97 2.52
N GLU A 97 -5.34 -16.52 1.28
CA GLU A 97 -6.25 -15.50 0.78
C GLU A 97 -7.71 -15.97 0.79
N ALA A 98 -7.99 -17.21 0.38
CA ALA A 98 -9.33 -17.76 0.44
C ALA A 98 -9.89 -17.74 1.88
N ARG A 99 -9.05 -18.03 2.88
CA ARG A 99 -9.47 -17.95 4.27
C ARG A 99 -9.69 -16.51 4.74
N MET A 100 -8.84 -15.58 4.34
CA MET A 100 -9.03 -14.14 4.61
C MET A 100 -10.36 -13.63 4.04
N TRP A 101 -10.71 -14.03 2.81
CA TRP A 101 -12.01 -13.72 2.21
C TRP A 101 -13.20 -14.29 2.99
N GLN A 102 -13.09 -15.52 3.50
CA GLN A 102 -14.16 -16.16 4.29
C GLN A 102 -14.37 -15.49 5.65
N LEU A 103 -13.33 -14.89 6.23
CA LEU A 103 -13.38 -14.21 7.52
C LEU A 103 -13.92 -12.78 7.42
N LEU A 104 -14.12 -12.25 6.22
CA LEU A 104 -14.67 -10.90 6.06
C LEU A 104 -16.10 -10.82 6.61
N PRO A 105 -16.44 -9.72 7.31
CA PRO A 105 -17.83 -9.41 7.63
C PRO A 105 -18.70 -9.35 6.36
N ALA A 106 -19.95 -9.79 6.47
CA ALA A 106 -20.86 -9.92 5.33
C ALA A 106 -21.17 -8.59 4.61
N ASP A 107 -20.96 -7.46 5.27
CA ASP A 107 -21.16 -6.12 4.74
C ASP A 107 -19.91 -5.51 4.08
N VAL A 108 -18.81 -6.25 4.03
CA VAL A 108 -17.59 -5.86 3.29
C VAL A 108 -17.68 -6.42 1.86
N ALA A 109 -17.71 -5.54 0.89
CA ALA A 109 -17.74 -5.94 -0.51
C ALA A 109 -16.33 -6.21 -1.05
N GLY A 110 -16.13 -7.39 -1.66
CA GLY A 110 -14.91 -7.70 -2.42
C GLY A 110 -14.88 -6.91 -3.73
N VAL A 111 -13.68 -6.43 -4.09
CA VAL A 111 -13.43 -5.73 -5.36
C VAL A 111 -12.24 -6.38 -6.05
N GLU A 112 -12.45 -6.85 -7.29
CA GLU A 112 -11.35 -7.25 -8.16
C GLU A 112 -10.81 -6.02 -8.90
N LEU A 113 -9.59 -5.61 -8.58
CA LEU A 113 -9.00 -4.40 -9.10
C LEU A 113 -8.27 -4.65 -10.43
N SER A 114 -8.29 -3.65 -11.32
CA SER A 114 -7.41 -3.64 -12.48
C SER A 114 -5.94 -3.57 -12.05
N PRO A 115 -5.01 -4.22 -12.77
CA PRO A 115 -3.58 -4.10 -12.50
C PRO A 115 -3.02 -2.69 -12.76
N VAL A 116 -3.79 -1.83 -13.40
CA VAL A 116 -3.43 -0.45 -13.70
C VAL A 116 -4.54 0.52 -13.30
N VAL A 117 -4.13 1.73 -12.98
CA VAL A 117 -4.99 2.86 -12.62
C VAL A 117 -4.61 4.08 -13.46
N PRO A 118 -5.43 5.14 -13.53
CA PRO A 118 -5.03 6.39 -14.20
C PRO A 118 -3.71 6.91 -13.64
N VAL A 119 -2.84 7.43 -14.54
CA VAL A 119 -1.56 8.03 -14.12
C VAL A 119 -1.79 9.16 -13.11
N GLY A 120 -0.99 9.17 -12.05
CA GLY A 120 -1.12 10.12 -10.95
C GLY A 120 -2.08 9.68 -9.84
N THR A 121 -2.74 8.52 -9.93
CA THR A 121 -3.63 8.02 -8.88
C THR A 121 -2.93 7.98 -7.53
N CYS A 122 -1.76 7.33 -7.45
CA CYS A 122 -1.06 7.18 -6.17
C CYS A 122 -0.50 8.51 -5.64
N SER A 123 -0.12 9.44 -6.50
CA SER A 123 0.37 10.76 -6.07
C SER A 123 -0.74 11.77 -5.76
N ALA A 124 -1.93 11.62 -6.36
CA ALA A 124 -3.07 12.49 -6.10
C ALA A 124 -3.90 12.04 -4.88
N VAL A 125 -4.04 10.73 -4.65
CA VAL A 125 -4.79 10.18 -3.52
C VAL A 125 -3.91 10.14 -2.26
N ALA A 126 -2.68 9.62 -2.36
CA ALA A 126 -1.72 9.56 -1.27
C ALA A 126 -0.51 10.47 -1.56
N PRO A 127 0.21 10.96 -0.53
CA PRO A 127 1.40 11.80 -0.72
C PRO A 127 2.63 10.97 -1.14
N VAL A 128 2.52 10.23 -2.23
CA VAL A 128 3.57 9.34 -2.75
C VAL A 128 4.23 9.98 -3.97
N SER A 129 5.57 10.02 -3.99
CA SER A 129 6.30 10.52 -5.15
C SER A 129 6.08 9.63 -6.36
N GLN A 130 5.77 10.23 -7.52
CA GLN A 130 5.61 9.53 -8.80
C GLN A 130 6.87 8.72 -9.20
N ASN A 131 8.05 9.08 -8.69
CA ASN A 131 9.29 8.32 -8.91
C ASN A 131 9.28 6.91 -8.30
N ARG A 132 8.35 6.64 -7.37
CA ARG A 132 8.15 5.32 -6.77
C ARG A 132 7.12 4.47 -7.49
N ILE A 133 6.53 4.98 -8.56
CA ILE A 133 5.44 4.36 -9.31
C ILE A 133 5.94 3.90 -10.69
N VAL A 134 5.51 2.73 -11.12
CA VAL A 134 5.79 2.25 -12.47
C VAL A 134 4.70 2.76 -13.42
N THR A 135 5.06 3.73 -14.24
CA THR A 135 4.16 4.35 -15.22
C THR A 135 4.17 3.58 -16.53
N THR A 136 3.03 3.48 -17.20
CA THR A 136 2.91 2.89 -18.53
C THR A 136 2.92 3.96 -19.64
N MET A 137 3.13 3.54 -20.88
CA MET A 137 3.03 4.41 -22.04
C MET A 137 1.58 4.80 -22.42
N ARG A 138 0.57 4.36 -21.67
CA ARG A 138 -0.85 4.55 -21.98
C ARG A 138 -1.59 5.49 -21.03
N ALA A 139 -0.90 6.45 -20.44
CA ALA A 139 -1.46 7.37 -19.45
C ALA A 139 -2.09 6.62 -18.25
N SER A 140 -1.50 5.51 -17.87
CA SER A 140 -1.84 4.73 -16.69
C SER A 140 -0.57 4.41 -15.91
N GLU A 141 -0.74 3.99 -14.68
CA GLU A 141 0.34 3.49 -13.83
C GLU A 141 -0.03 2.13 -13.28
N VAL A 142 0.97 1.31 -12.98
CA VAL A 142 0.75 0.03 -12.32
C VAL A 142 0.36 0.31 -10.87
N LEU A 143 -0.67 -0.37 -10.39
CA LEU A 143 -1.17 -0.19 -9.04
C LEU A 143 -0.08 -0.53 -8.01
N SER A 144 0.33 0.46 -7.24
CA SER A 144 1.38 0.33 -6.22
C SER A 144 0.83 0.10 -4.81
N ASP A 145 -0.48 0.41 -4.61
CA ASP A 145 -1.18 0.20 -3.36
C ASP A 145 -2.70 0.05 -3.63
N PRO A 146 -3.32 -1.11 -3.28
CA PRO A 146 -4.73 -1.32 -3.54
C PRO A 146 -5.63 -0.39 -2.73
N THR A 147 -5.16 0.14 -1.59
CA THR A 147 -5.95 1.08 -0.78
C THR A 147 -6.27 2.37 -1.51
N ASN A 148 -5.38 2.83 -2.41
CA ASN A 148 -5.63 4.03 -3.21
C ASN A 148 -6.80 3.82 -4.20
N ALA A 149 -6.81 2.69 -4.91
CA ALA A 149 -7.89 2.35 -5.84
C ALA A 149 -9.20 2.07 -5.10
N LEU A 150 -9.14 1.38 -3.96
CA LEU A 150 -10.32 1.15 -3.11
C LEU A 150 -10.87 2.46 -2.54
N ALA A 151 -10.05 3.45 -2.20
CA ALA A 151 -10.51 4.76 -1.75
C ALA A 151 -11.28 5.52 -2.84
N ILE A 152 -10.82 5.43 -4.10
CA ILE A 152 -11.55 5.99 -5.25
C ILE A 152 -12.92 5.30 -5.40
N GLU A 153 -12.94 3.97 -5.38
CA GLU A 153 -14.18 3.19 -5.47
C GLU A 153 -15.11 3.47 -4.29
N ALA A 154 -14.57 3.60 -3.08
CA ALA A 154 -15.34 3.98 -1.90
C ALA A 154 -15.97 5.38 -2.08
N ALA A 155 -15.23 6.38 -2.52
CA ALA A 155 -15.74 7.72 -2.76
C ALA A 155 -16.86 7.74 -3.82
N LEU A 156 -16.77 6.87 -4.85
CA LEU A 156 -17.84 6.72 -5.84
C LEU A 156 -19.09 6.08 -5.24
N ARG A 157 -18.97 5.00 -4.45
CA ARG A 157 -20.11 4.30 -3.82
C ARG A 157 -20.76 5.12 -2.73
N ARG A 158 -20.00 5.97 -2.00
CA ARG A 158 -20.51 6.88 -0.98
C ARG A 158 -21.59 7.86 -1.50
N ARG A 159 -21.63 8.11 -2.78
CA ARG A 159 -22.71 8.92 -3.40
C ARG A 159 -24.09 8.28 -3.26
N ARG A 160 -24.17 6.98 -2.99
CA ARG A 160 -25.41 6.19 -2.94
C ARG A 160 -25.59 5.39 -1.65
N GLN A 161 -24.54 5.31 -0.83
CA GLN A 161 -24.51 4.50 0.39
C GLN A 161 -24.07 5.36 1.56
N SER A 162 -24.66 5.18 2.73
CA SER A 162 -24.34 5.92 3.95
C SER A 162 -22.96 5.52 4.51
N GLU A 163 -22.49 4.32 4.22
CA GLU A 163 -21.22 3.75 4.64
C GLU A 163 -20.77 2.74 3.59
N VAL A 164 -19.46 2.62 3.37
CA VAL A 164 -18.87 1.70 2.39
C VAL A 164 -17.69 0.99 3.02
N HIS A 165 -17.67 -0.34 2.90
CA HIS A 165 -16.58 -1.22 3.32
C HIS A 165 -16.16 -2.08 2.14
N LEU A 166 -14.89 -1.99 1.75
CA LEU A 166 -14.33 -2.67 0.59
C LEU A 166 -13.10 -3.46 0.97
N ALA A 167 -12.88 -4.58 0.28
CA ALA A 167 -11.67 -5.37 0.36
C ALA A 167 -11.16 -5.75 -1.03
N ALA A 168 -9.83 -5.87 -1.17
CA ALA A 168 -9.20 -6.41 -2.36
C ALA A 168 -7.95 -7.20 -2.00
N ALA A 169 -7.70 -8.31 -2.72
CA ALA A 169 -6.42 -8.99 -2.75
C ALA A 169 -5.72 -8.70 -4.08
N HIS A 170 -4.58 -8.02 -4.06
CA HIS A 170 -3.98 -7.55 -5.30
C HIS A 170 -2.45 -7.67 -5.27
N ARG A 171 -1.85 -8.01 -6.44
CA ARG A 171 -0.40 -7.93 -6.63
C ARG A 171 -0.03 -6.53 -7.05
N VAL A 172 0.76 -5.86 -6.24
CA VAL A 172 1.26 -4.51 -6.47
C VAL A 172 2.67 -4.53 -7.02
N LEU A 173 3.09 -3.41 -7.63
CA LEU A 173 4.45 -3.19 -8.11
C LEU A 173 4.91 -1.81 -7.67
N ARG A 174 6.05 -1.75 -6.98
CA ARG A 174 6.66 -0.50 -6.51
C ARG A 174 8.04 -0.30 -7.11
N ALA A 175 8.31 0.90 -7.63
CA ALA A 175 9.62 1.26 -8.16
C ALA A 175 10.65 1.57 -7.05
N GLN A 176 10.20 1.69 -5.81
CA GLN A 176 11.05 1.86 -4.64
C GLN A 176 12.05 0.71 -4.52
N ASP A 177 13.29 1.02 -4.12
CA ASP A 177 14.28 0.03 -3.77
C ASP A 177 14.09 -0.36 -2.29
N PHE A 178 13.86 -1.65 -2.06
CA PHE A 178 13.71 -2.22 -0.72
C PHE A 178 15.02 -2.81 -0.19
N GLY A 179 16.10 -2.73 -0.97
CA GLY A 179 17.38 -3.35 -0.63
C GLY A 179 17.41 -4.87 -0.82
N GLY A 180 18.63 -5.43 -0.83
CA GLY A 180 18.86 -6.88 -0.90
C GLY A 180 18.11 -7.58 -2.05
N ASP A 181 17.61 -8.77 -1.75
CA ASP A 181 16.88 -9.64 -2.68
C ASP A 181 15.35 -9.40 -2.69
N ALA A 182 14.88 -8.31 -2.09
CA ALA A 182 13.46 -8.02 -2.01
C ALA A 182 12.83 -7.84 -3.41
N SER A 183 11.66 -8.44 -3.60
CA SER A 183 10.90 -8.29 -4.85
C SER A 183 10.29 -6.90 -4.94
N ALA A 184 10.32 -6.30 -6.13
CA ALA A 184 9.63 -5.04 -6.40
C ALA A 184 8.10 -5.20 -6.48
N HIS A 185 7.60 -6.43 -6.57
CA HIS A 185 6.18 -6.74 -6.57
C HIS A 185 5.85 -7.79 -5.50
N PHE A 186 4.69 -7.64 -4.90
CA PHE A 186 4.19 -8.51 -3.83
C PHE A 186 2.67 -8.41 -3.72
N ARG A 187 2.06 -9.33 -2.96
CA ARG A 187 0.60 -9.32 -2.76
C ARG A 187 0.23 -8.64 -1.46
N LEU A 188 -0.83 -7.84 -1.55
CA LEU A 188 -1.49 -7.19 -0.42
C LEU A 188 -2.95 -7.62 -0.35
N PHE A 189 -3.43 -7.91 0.83
CA PHE A 189 -4.86 -7.92 1.16
C PHE A 189 -5.18 -6.59 1.83
N ALA A 190 -6.11 -5.84 1.28
CA ALA A 190 -6.40 -4.48 1.69
C ALA A 190 -7.86 -4.29 2.07
N LEU A 191 -8.10 -3.42 3.05
CA LEU A 191 -9.40 -2.95 3.48
C LEU A 191 -9.47 -1.43 3.36
N VAL A 192 -10.61 -0.94 2.91
CA VAL A 192 -10.97 0.48 2.96
C VAL A 192 -12.38 0.62 3.46
N SER A 193 -12.56 1.47 4.46
CA SER A 193 -13.88 1.85 4.99
C SER A 193 -14.05 3.36 4.94
N SER A 194 -15.20 3.82 4.45
CA SER A 194 -15.54 5.24 4.42
C SER A 194 -16.96 5.47 4.90
N ALA A 195 -17.12 6.49 5.73
CA ALA A 195 -18.40 6.91 6.28
C ALA A 195 -18.40 8.41 6.58
N ARG A 196 -19.59 9.00 6.67
CA ARG A 196 -19.72 10.39 7.10
C ARG A 196 -19.49 10.51 8.60
N ASP A 197 -18.77 11.55 8.98
CA ASP A 197 -18.51 11.89 10.37
C ASP A 197 -19.81 12.18 11.14
N THR A 198 -19.95 11.51 12.27
CA THR A 198 -21.05 11.72 13.23
C THR A 198 -20.65 12.61 14.41
N GLY A 199 -19.41 13.07 14.44
CA GLY A 199 -18.86 13.93 15.49
C GLY A 199 -18.09 13.15 16.57
N SER A 200 -17.35 13.87 17.38
CA SER A 200 -16.64 13.36 18.57
C SER A 200 -15.72 12.15 18.35
N GLY A 201 -15.26 11.90 17.11
CA GLY A 201 -14.43 10.75 16.77
C GLY A 201 -15.15 9.40 16.70
N ASP A 202 -16.49 9.37 16.86
CA ASP A 202 -17.25 8.12 16.91
C ASP A 202 -17.16 7.31 15.60
N THR A 203 -17.21 8.01 14.47
CA THR A 203 -17.05 7.35 13.16
C THR A 203 -15.67 6.70 13.04
N GLN A 204 -14.60 7.41 13.40
CA GLN A 204 -13.25 6.91 13.37
C GLN A 204 -13.09 5.69 14.29
N ALA A 205 -13.62 5.74 15.51
CA ALA A 205 -13.59 4.62 16.46
C ALA A 205 -14.28 3.37 15.89
N ARG A 206 -15.47 3.53 15.32
CA ARG A 206 -16.22 2.42 14.73
C ARG A 206 -15.50 1.78 13.55
N LEU A 207 -14.89 2.58 12.68
CA LEU A 207 -14.09 2.07 11.57
C LEU A 207 -12.83 1.35 12.08
N LEU A 208 -12.16 1.88 13.12
CA LEU A 208 -10.99 1.26 13.76
C LEU A 208 -11.36 -0.09 14.39
N VAL A 209 -12.43 -0.16 15.17
CA VAL A 209 -12.90 -1.43 15.75
C VAL A 209 -13.13 -2.47 14.66
N ARG A 210 -13.77 -2.08 13.54
CA ARG A 210 -14.03 -2.99 12.43
C ARG A 210 -12.75 -3.57 11.83
N HIS A 211 -11.78 -2.74 11.45
CA HIS A 211 -10.54 -3.20 10.83
C HIS A 211 -9.68 -4.01 11.79
N LEU A 212 -9.52 -3.53 13.03
CA LEU A 212 -8.74 -4.21 14.05
C LEU A 212 -9.36 -5.57 14.44
N THR A 213 -10.69 -5.67 14.55
CA THR A 213 -11.37 -6.94 14.80
C THR A 213 -11.13 -7.93 13.66
N TYR A 214 -11.24 -7.49 12.41
CA TYR A 214 -10.95 -8.34 11.26
C TYR A 214 -9.51 -8.85 11.28
N TRP A 215 -8.52 -7.96 11.41
CA TRP A 215 -7.11 -8.35 11.43
C TRP A 215 -6.78 -9.26 12.61
N ARG A 216 -7.36 -8.99 13.78
CA ARG A 216 -7.22 -9.86 14.95
C ARG A 216 -7.72 -11.28 14.66
N THR A 217 -8.88 -11.40 14.03
CA THR A 217 -9.46 -12.69 13.66
C THR A 217 -8.57 -13.43 12.66
N VAL A 218 -8.10 -12.75 11.61
CA VAL A 218 -7.19 -13.30 10.60
C VAL A 218 -5.90 -13.81 11.26
N LEU A 219 -5.27 -13.01 12.09
CA LEU A 219 -4.00 -13.35 12.73
C LEU A 219 -4.13 -14.47 13.76
N ALA A 220 -5.19 -14.45 14.57
CA ALA A 220 -5.46 -15.49 15.56
C ALA A 220 -5.70 -16.86 14.90
N GLU A 221 -6.28 -16.89 13.71
CA GLU A 221 -6.55 -18.11 13.00
C GLU A 221 -5.38 -18.59 12.12
N LEU A 222 -4.77 -17.69 11.36
CA LEU A 222 -3.78 -18.07 10.38
C LEU A 222 -2.35 -18.16 10.91
N ALA A 223 -2.01 -17.37 11.91
CA ALA A 223 -0.65 -17.30 12.43
C ALA A 223 -0.56 -17.20 13.96
N PRO A 224 -1.31 -18.04 14.74
CA PRO A 224 -1.32 -17.94 16.20
C PRO A 224 0.06 -18.19 16.82
N ALA A 225 0.84 -19.09 16.24
CA ALA A 225 2.18 -19.45 16.72
C ALA A 225 3.26 -18.38 16.43
N ALA A 226 2.95 -17.43 15.52
CA ALA A 226 3.87 -16.37 15.15
C ALA A 226 3.86 -15.17 16.12
N ALA A 227 3.24 -15.27 17.29
CA ALA A 227 3.10 -14.19 18.26
C ALA A 227 2.66 -12.85 17.63
N PRO A 228 1.51 -12.82 16.92
CA PRO A 228 1.05 -11.63 16.22
C PRO A 228 0.63 -10.53 17.19
N GLN A 229 0.82 -9.27 16.77
CA GLN A 229 0.39 -8.09 17.50
C GLN A 229 -0.22 -7.05 16.57
N LEU A 230 -1.19 -6.29 17.05
CA LEU A 230 -1.71 -5.09 16.43
C LEU A 230 -1.18 -3.88 17.22
N HIS A 231 -0.72 -2.87 16.53
CA HIS A 231 -0.23 -1.66 17.16
C HIS A 231 -1.06 -0.46 16.70
N VAL A 232 -1.24 0.49 17.60
CA VAL A 232 -1.93 1.74 17.34
C VAL A 232 -1.11 2.92 17.83
N THR A 233 -1.07 3.96 16.99
CA THR A 233 -0.45 5.25 17.31
C THR A 233 -1.47 6.34 17.09
N ALA A 234 -1.89 7.04 18.15
CA ALA A 234 -2.64 8.28 18.01
C ALA A 234 -1.66 9.42 17.70
N PHE A 235 -1.98 10.19 16.66
CA PHE A 235 -1.28 11.44 16.36
C PHE A 235 -1.92 12.62 17.14
N ASP A 236 -1.80 13.83 16.62
CA ASP A 236 -2.26 15.05 17.30
C ASP A 236 -3.79 15.28 17.08
N ASP A 237 -4.60 14.27 17.39
CA ASP A 237 -6.06 14.29 17.33
C ASP A 237 -6.62 13.80 18.67
N GLU A 238 -7.09 14.74 19.49
CA GLU A 238 -7.59 14.44 20.84
C GLU A 238 -8.85 13.57 20.81
N ALA A 239 -9.78 13.85 19.89
CA ALA A 239 -11.01 13.06 19.79
C ALA A 239 -10.71 11.60 19.43
N VAL A 240 -9.75 11.35 18.51
CA VAL A 240 -9.30 9.99 18.18
C VAL A 240 -8.63 9.35 19.37
N ARG A 241 -7.81 10.09 20.14
CA ARG A 241 -7.13 9.57 21.35
C ARG A 241 -8.12 9.15 22.42
N GLU A 242 -9.14 9.97 22.70
CA GLU A 242 -10.21 9.65 23.62
C GLU A 242 -10.96 8.40 23.19
N ARG A 243 -11.35 8.32 21.90
CA ARG A 243 -12.07 7.15 21.37
C ARG A 243 -11.23 5.87 21.36
N LEU A 244 -9.92 5.97 21.19
CA LEU A 244 -9.03 4.82 21.35
C LEU A 244 -9.09 4.26 22.77
N ALA A 245 -9.14 5.12 23.77
CA ALA A 245 -9.17 4.71 25.18
C ALA A 245 -10.54 4.17 25.60
N ASP A 246 -11.62 4.84 25.26
CA ASP A 246 -12.95 4.56 25.78
C ASP A 246 -13.81 3.61 24.93
N THR A 247 -13.48 3.47 23.66
CA THR A 247 -14.29 2.70 22.69
C THR A 247 -13.48 1.57 22.06
N VAL A 248 -12.33 1.88 21.43
CA VAL A 248 -11.59 0.90 20.62
C VAL A 248 -10.94 -0.17 21.50
N ARG A 249 -10.26 0.24 22.57
CA ARG A 249 -9.60 -0.71 23.48
C ARG A 249 -10.58 -1.63 24.19
N PRO A 250 -11.66 -1.14 24.81
CA PRO A 250 -12.64 -2.01 25.41
C PRO A 250 -13.28 -3.01 24.45
N ALA A 251 -13.51 -2.60 23.21
CA ALA A 251 -14.05 -3.48 22.15
C ALA A 251 -13.08 -4.61 21.73
N LEU A 252 -11.79 -4.42 22.00
CA LEU A 252 -10.72 -5.36 21.66
C LEU A 252 -10.07 -6.02 22.89
N ASP A 253 -10.63 -5.82 24.08
CA ASP A 253 -10.09 -6.41 25.30
C ASP A 253 -10.24 -7.95 25.29
N GLY A 254 -9.32 -8.64 25.98
CA GLY A 254 -9.31 -10.10 26.15
C GLY A 254 -9.10 -10.92 24.86
N GLY A 255 -8.69 -10.32 23.76
CA GLY A 255 -8.43 -11.05 22.50
C GLY A 255 -7.08 -11.76 22.46
N ALA A 256 -6.99 -12.87 21.67
CA ALA A 256 -5.76 -13.66 21.52
C ALA A 256 -4.60 -12.89 20.88
N VAL A 257 -4.88 -11.83 20.11
CA VAL A 257 -3.88 -10.94 19.50
C VAL A 257 -3.95 -9.59 20.24
N PRO A 258 -2.90 -9.17 20.95
CA PRO A 258 -2.91 -7.95 21.75
C PRO A 258 -2.93 -6.69 20.85
N LEU A 259 -3.59 -5.65 21.35
CA LEU A 259 -3.49 -4.28 20.84
C LEU A 259 -2.51 -3.49 21.71
N VAL A 260 -1.40 -3.07 21.10
CA VAL A 260 -0.26 -2.41 21.76
C VAL A 260 -0.21 -0.93 21.39
N ASP A 261 0.04 -0.07 22.36
CA ASP A 261 0.33 1.35 22.09
C ASP A 261 1.75 1.54 21.59
N GLU A 262 1.88 2.40 20.57
CA GLU A 262 3.17 2.77 20.02
C GLU A 262 3.31 4.32 19.97
N PRO A 263 3.33 5.00 21.13
CA PRO A 263 3.23 6.47 21.20
C PRO A 263 4.44 7.18 20.57
N GLY A 264 5.59 6.53 20.50
CA GLY A 264 6.82 7.08 19.95
C GLY A 264 6.95 7.01 18.42
N ARG A 265 5.99 6.38 17.75
CA ARG A 265 6.06 6.23 16.29
C ARG A 265 5.86 7.59 15.60
N THR A 266 6.88 8.03 14.87
CA THR A 266 6.85 9.22 14.01
C THR A 266 6.65 8.86 12.54
N ARG A 267 6.90 7.60 12.18
CA ARG A 267 6.76 7.08 10.83
C ARG A 267 5.30 7.18 10.38
N SER A 268 5.11 7.51 9.10
CA SER A 268 3.79 7.68 8.46
C SER A 268 2.98 8.91 8.91
N ARG A 269 3.55 9.83 9.71
CA ARG A 269 2.96 11.16 9.91
C ARG A 269 2.87 11.90 8.58
N GLY A 270 1.72 12.52 8.31
CA GLY A 270 1.43 13.19 7.04
C GLY A 270 0.94 12.25 5.92
N TYR A 271 1.15 10.92 6.06
CA TYR A 271 0.48 9.93 5.24
C TYR A 271 -0.88 9.54 5.85
N TYR A 272 -0.87 9.23 7.15
CA TYR A 272 -2.08 9.01 7.95
C TYR A 272 -2.40 10.26 8.79
N THR A 273 -3.71 10.47 9.00
CA THR A 273 -4.26 11.55 9.82
C THR A 273 -4.83 10.96 11.12
N GLY A 274 -4.64 11.61 12.25
CA GLY A 274 -5.22 11.22 13.54
C GLY A 274 -4.72 9.90 14.13
N CYS A 275 -4.59 8.83 13.34
CA CYS A 275 -4.18 7.52 13.84
C CYS A 275 -3.49 6.69 12.76
N ALA A 276 -2.44 5.94 13.17
CA ALA A 276 -1.80 4.89 12.37
C ALA A 276 -1.91 3.53 13.06
N LEU A 277 -1.97 2.48 12.25
CA LEU A 277 -1.96 1.08 12.65
C LEU A 277 -0.70 0.39 12.14
N ARG A 278 -0.24 -0.64 12.85
CA ARG A 278 0.80 -1.55 12.41
C ARG A 278 0.41 -2.97 12.77
N ILE A 279 0.65 -3.90 11.86
CA ILE A 279 0.37 -5.33 12.03
C ILE A 279 1.71 -6.05 12.02
N THR A 280 1.99 -6.81 13.06
CA THR A 280 3.28 -7.47 13.23
C THR A 280 3.12 -8.95 13.58
N VAL A 281 4.20 -9.68 13.39
CA VAL A 281 4.44 -11.03 13.92
C VAL A 281 5.78 -11.05 14.65
N LEU A 282 6.17 -12.21 15.18
CA LEU A 282 7.41 -12.41 15.93
C LEU A 282 7.52 -11.49 17.17
N GLY A 283 6.38 -11.31 17.87
CA GLY A 283 6.35 -10.50 19.08
C GLY A 283 6.51 -8.99 18.85
N GLY A 284 6.33 -8.52 17.62
CA GLY A 284 6.50 -7.11 17.23
C GLY A 284 7.67 -6.82 16.30
N ASP A 285 8.59 -7.79 16.13
CA ASP A 285 9.85 -7.57 15.39
C ASP A 285 9.67 -7.48 13.87
N LEU A 286 8.69 -8.19 13.32
CA LEU A 286 8.42 -8.17 11.88
C LEU A 286 7.09 -7.51 11.54
N GLU A 287 7.15 -6.37 10.87
CA GLU A 287 5.98 -5.71 10.30
C GLU A 287 5.52 -6.44 9.03
N ILE A 288 4.25 -6.84 9.01
CA ILE A 288 3.61 -7.49 7.87
C ILE A 288 2.45 -6.69 7.30
N GLY A 289 2.09 -5.59 7.92
CA GLY A 289 1.00 -4.73 7.44
C GLY A 289 0.91 -3.42 8.20
N ASP A 290 0.19 -2.48 7.62
CA ASP A 290 -0.06 -1.17 8.20
C ASP A 290 -1.44 -0.63 7.83
N GLY A 291 -1.77 0.54 8.36
CA GLY A 291 -3.02 1.22 8.09
C GLY A 291 -3.13 2.54 8.84
N GLY A 292 -4.26 3.20 8.68
CA GLY A 292 -4.56 4.43 9.42
C GLY A 292 -5.70 5.23 8.81
N LEU A 293 -6.10 6.24 9.54
CA LEU A 293 -7.08 7.21 9.06
C LEU A 293 -6.45 8.08 7.97
N THR A 294 -7.24 8.42 6.96
CA THR A 294 -6.84 9.29 5.85
C THR A 294 -7.93 10.28 5.50
N ASP A 295 -7.57 11.33 4.78
CA ASP A 295 -8.49 12.32 4.21
C ASP A 295 -8.88 12.00 2.75
N TRP A 296 -8.54 10.83 2.24
CA TRP A 296 -8.60 10.52 0.82
C TRP A 296 -10.03 10.60 0.26
N THR A 297 -11.01 9.98 0.92
CA THR A 297 -12.40 10.07 0.45
C THR A 297 -12.99 11.46 0.60
N ALA A 298 -12.56 12.24 1.60
CA ALA A 298 -12.94 13.65 1.72
C ALA A 298 -12.44 14.47 0.53
N ARG A 299 -11.16 14.32 0.17
CA ARG A 299 -10.55 15.00 -0.98
C ARG A 299 -11.17 14.56 -2.30
N LEU A 300 -11.41 13.26 -2.48
CA LEU A 300 -12.00 12.70 -3.70
C LEU A 300 -13.46 13.11 -3.90
N SER A 301 -14.23 13.25 -2.83
CA SER A 301 -15.65 13.64 -2.88
C SER A 301 -15.89 15.15 -2.80
N GLY A 302 -14.92 15.91 -2.31
CA GLY A 302 -15.09 17.33 -1.95
C GLY A 302 -15.92 17.54 -0.68
N ASP A 303 -16.16 16.50 0.13
CA ASP A 303 -16.92 16.57 1.38
C ASP A 303 -15.97 16.40 2.59
N ALA A 304 -15.66 17.49 3.27
CA ALA A 304 -14.78 17.51 4.44
C ALA A 304 -15.28 16.66 5.63
N LYS A 305 -16.54 16.20 5.60
CA LYS A 305 -17.10 15.31 6.62
C LYS A 305 -16.89 13.81 6.31
N GLU A 306 -16.35 13.46 5.17
CA GLU A 306 -15.99 12.05 4.91
C GLU A 306 -14.80 11.63 5.76
N ARG A 307 -14.89 10.43 6.35
CA ARG A 307 -13.82 9.75 7.08
C ARG A 307 -13.44 8.50 6.35
N CYS A 308 -12.15 8.23 6.27
CA CYS A 308 -11.63 7.07 5.58
C CYS A 308 -10.59 6.36 6.47
N LEU A 309 -10.78 5.07 6.66
CA LEU A 309 -9.79 4.19 7.27
C LEU A 309 -9.31 3.22 6.19
N VAL A 310 -8.01 3.10 6.06
CA VAL A 310 -7.36 2.13 5.18
C VAL A 310 -6.48 1.20 6.01
N SER A 311 -6.35 -0.05 5.59
CA SER A 311 -5.35 -0.96 6.14
C SER A 311 -5.03 -2.06 5.16
N CYS A 312 -3.82 -2.59 5.22
CA CYS A 312 -3.39 -3.69 4.37
C CYS A 312 -2.44 -4.63 5.10
N LEU A 313 -2.33 -5.84 4.57
CA LEU A 313 -1.41 -6.87 5.04
C LEU A 313 -0.72 -7.50 3.85
N ALA A 314 0.60 -7.67 3.93
CA ALA A 314 1.42 -8.36 2.93
C ALA A 314 1.22 -9.87 3.07
N THR A 315 0.36 -10.45 2.21
CA THR A 315 -0.03 -11.87 2.32
C THR A 315 1.16 -12.81 2.08
N GLU A 316 2.12 -12.43 1.27
CA GLU A 316 3.34 -13.24 1.06
C GLU A 316 4.21 -13.32 2.33
N ARG A 317 4.29 -12.25 3.12
CA ARG A 317 4.96 -12.28 4.42
C ARG A 317 4.20 -13.11 5.45
N LEU A 318 2.87 -13.01 5.45
CA LEU A 318 2.05 -13.84 6.35
C LEU A 318 2.23 -15.33 6.04
N VAL A 319 2.30 -15.73 4.77
CA VAL A 319 2.46 -17.13 4.32
C VAL A 319 3.70 -17.78 4.95
N ASP A 320 4.77 -17.06 5.16
CA ASP A 320 6.01 -17.59 5.76
C ASP A 320 5.84 -17.96 7.25
N HIS A 321 4.77 -17.47 7.89
CA HIS A 321 4.47 -17.65 9.32
C HIS A 321 3.17 -18.42 9.60
N VAL A 322 2.46 -18.86 8.56
CA VAL A 322 1.25 -19.69 8.69
C VAL A 322 1.64 -21.11 9.08
N ALA A 323 0.91 -21.71 10.03
CA ALA A 323 1.05 -23.11 10.38
C ALA A 323 0.83 -23.99 9.12
N ARG A 324 1.81 -24.87 8.87
CA ARG A 324 1.78 -25.81 7.73
C ARG A 324 0.91 -27.01 8.03
#